data_0a215c0e0acf5f916203352fb5583650
#
_entry.id   0a215c0e0acf5f916203352fb5583650
#
_cell.length_a   1.000
_cell.length_b   1.000
_cell.length_c   1.000
_cell.angle_alpha   90.00
_cell.angle_beta   90.00
_cell.angle_gamma   90.00
#
_symmetry.space_group_name_H-M   'P 1'
#
loop_
_entity.id
_entity.type
_entity.pdbx_description
1 polymer ?
#
loop_
_entity_poly.entity_id
_entity_poly.type
_entity_poly.pdbx_seq_one_letter_code
_entity_poly.pdbx_strand_id
1 'polypeptide(L)'
;MKLVKKIGITMSAAALFAAAAAPAAFAARLEDVSVQFSIGEHNDTTYPKMDVIAMEESLYSVESAAFIQYVDPYTNRPNRYPTAEIVLKPADGYTFKSSSESYFNLFGGGAEYLSARKSGDSSTLTLTVEFENMGPTSIGRPASVSLDESGLASWTPVGDASSYEVTIMRNGKANNPTKTTVTGTSLNIGSLITRTGDYNIRVCSQPL
;
A
#
# COMPACT_ATOMS: atom_id res chain seq x y z
N MET A 1 18.93 -24.60 9.21
CA MET A 1 18.06 -25.45 8.35
C MET A 1 16.78 -25.71 9.13
N LYS A 2 15.72 -24.94 8.91
CA LYS A 2 14.43 -25.11 9.62
C LYS A 2 13.48 -25.90 8.71
N LEU A 3 13.05 -27.03 9.21
CA LEU A 3 12.13 -27.96 8.55
C LEU A 3 10.72 -27.36 8.63
N VAL A 4 10.14 -26.97 7.49
CA VAL A 4 8.75 -26.57 7.40
C VAL A 4 7.90 -27.83 7.23
N LYS A 5 7.14 -28.18 8.26
CA LYS A 5 6.13 -29.25 8.19
C LYS A 5 4.96 -28.76 7.33
N LYS A 6 4.80 -29.33 6.15
CA LYS A 6 3.55 -29.23 5.38
C LYS A 6 2.47 -30.01 6.09
N ILE A 7 1.46 -29.34 6.61
CA ILE A 7 0.22 -29.95 7.07
C ILE A 7 -0.66 -30.08 5.82
N GLY A 8 -0.75 -31.29 5.30
CA GLY A 8 -1.71 -31.61 4.26
C GLY A 8 -3.08 -31.79 4.88
N ILE A 9 -4.00 -30.91 4.59
CA ILE A 9 -5.42 -31.09 4.89
C ILE A 9 -6.02 -31.76 3.66
N THR A 10 -6.21 -33.06 3.75
CA THR A 10 -7.00 -33.84 2.79
C THR A 10 -8.47 -33.67 3.16
N MET A 11 -9.19 -32.81 2.46
CA MET A 11 -10.65 -32.83 2.48
C MET A 11 -11.15 -33.71 1.36
N SER A 12 -11.53 -34.93 1.72
CA SER A 12 -12.32 -35.83 0.86
C SER A 12 -13.80 -35.44 1.06
N ALA A 13 -14.40 -34.82 0.09
CA ALA A 13 -15.85 -34.77 -0.03
C ALA A 13 -16.24 -35.12 -1.46
N ALA A 14 -16.33 -36.41 -1.73
CA ALA A 14 -17.02 -36.91 -2.92
C ALA A 14 -18.52 -36.94 -2.61
N ALA A 15 -19.27 -35.98 -3.09
CA ALA A 15 -20.71 -36.06 -3.17
C ALA A 15 -21.13 -36.24 -4.61
N LEU A 16 -21.43 -37.50 -4.98
CA LEU A 16 -22.16 -37.81 -6.21
C LEU A 16 -23.59 -37.31 -6.04
N PHE A 17 -24.02 -36.34 -6.82
CA PHE A 17 -25.43 -35.99 -6.97
C PHE A 17 -25.98 -36.51 -8.27
N ALA A 18 -26.95 -37.42 -8.16
CA ALA A 18 -27.78 -37.88 -9.27
C ALA A 18 -28.73 -36.75 -9.70
N ALA A 19 -28.80 -36.51 -11.01
CA ALA A 19 -29.71 -35.50 -11.59
C ALA A 19 -31.17 -36.02 -11.45
N ALA A 20 -31.90 -35.44 -10.51
CA ALA A 20 -33.35 -35.44 -10.46
C ALA A 20 -33.84 -34.01 -10.56
N ALA A 21 -34.90 -33.76 -11.34
CA ALA A 21 -35.51 -32.45 -11.54
C ALA A 21 -35.69 -31.72 -10.17
N ALA A 22 -34.84 -30.73 -9.93
CA ALA A 22 -34.78 -30.09 -8.64
C ALA A 22 -35.90 -29.05 -8.52
N PRO A 23 -36.63 -29.00 -7.39
CA PRO A 23 -37.28 -27.77 -6.97
C PRO A 23 -36.21 -26.68 -6.83
N ALA A 24 -36.62 -25.43 -7.01
CA ALA A 24 -35.71 -24.27 -6.97
C ALA A 24 -34.67 -24.46 -5.83
N ALA A 25 -33.47 -24.85 -6.20
CA ALA A 25 -32.42 -25.15 -5.22
C ALA A 25 -32.09 -23.84 -4.53
N PHE A 26 -32.29 -23.81 -3.22
CA PHE A 26 -31.80 -22.71 -2.39
C PHE A 26 -30.27 -22.68 -2.56
N ALA A 27 -29.76 -21.55 -3.04
CA ALA A 27 -28.34 -21.39 -3.16
C ALA A 27 -27.65 -21.65 -1.80
N ALA A 28 -26.59 -22.43 -1.81
CA ALA A 28 -25.82 -22.71 -0.60
C ALA A 28 -25.17 -21.41 -0.11
N ARG A 29 -25.14 -21.22 1.20
CA ARG A 29 -24.49 -20.06 1.79
C ARG A 29 -23.04 -20.37 2.07
N LEU A 30 -22.16 -19.55 1.58
CA LEU A 30 -20.74 -19.60 1.94
C LEU A 30 -20.56 -19.27 3.43
N GLU A 31 -19.83 -20.07 4.16
CA GLU A 31 -19.66 -19.88 5.61
C GLU A 31 -18.64 -18.80 5.94
N ASP A 32 -17.59 -18.66 5.11
CA ASP A 32 -16.55 -17.63 5.18
C ASP A 32 -16.02 -17.30 3.78
N VAL A 33 -15.19 -16.29 3.69
CA VAL A 33 -14.52 -15.84 2.47
C VAL A 33 -13.05 -15.61 2.78
N SER A 34 -12.19 -16.31 2.07
CA SER A 34 -10.74 -16.24 2.21
C SER A 34 -10.10 -15.60 0.96
N VAL A 35 -9.39 -14.51 1.14
CA VAL A 35 -8.78 -13.72 0.06
C VAL A 35 -7.31 -13.51 0.33
N GLN A 36 -6.47 -13.81 -0.67
CA GLN A 36 -5.04 -13.57 -0.60
C GLN A 36 -4.65 -12.36 -1.45
N PHE A 37 -3.86 -11.47 -0.88
CA PHE A 37 -3.32 -10.27 -1.51
C PHE A 37 -1.83 -10.41 -1.76
N SER A 38 -1.39 -10.01 -2.95
CA SER A 38 0.02 -9.83 -3.28
C SER A 38 0.17 -8.43 -3.86
N ILE A 39 1.00 -7.62 -3.20
CA ILE A 39 1.26 -6.24 -3.61
C ILE A 39 2.66 -6.21 -4.21
N GLY A 40 2.74 -5.77 -5.46
CA GLY A 40 4.01 -5.58 -6.16
C GLY A 40 4.81 -4.40 -5.62
N GLU A 41 6.04 -4.27 -6.10
CA GLU A 41 6.86 -3.09 -5.81
C GLU A 41 6.13 -1.83 -6.26
N HIS A 42 6.21 -0.80 -5.43
CA HIS A 42 5.60 0.49 -5.70
C HIS A 42 6.63 1.60 -5.50
N ASN A 43 6.49 2.63 -6.28
CA ASN A 43 7.18 3.89 -6.10
C ASN A 43 6.14 5.01 -5.93
N ASP A 44 6.59 6.20 -5.57
CA ASP A 44 5.73 7.33 -5.21
C ASP A 44 4.89 7.87 -6.38
N THR A 45 5.07 7.37 -7.60
CA THR A 45 4.40 7.87 -8.82
C THR A 45 3.49 6.86 -9.49
N THR A 46 3.62 5.59 -9.17
CA THR A 46 2.82 4.54 -9.81
C THR A 46 2.06 3.74 -8.77
N TYR A 47 0.78 3.46 -9.08
CA TYR A 47 0.01 2.50 -8.30
C TYR A 47 0.72 1.15 -8.32
N PRO A 48 0.93 0.51 -7.17
CA PRO A 48 1.45 -0.84 -7.15
C PRO A 48 0.49 -1.77 -7.87
N LYS A 49 1.04 -2.79 -8.49
CA LYS A 49 0.22 -3.89 -8.98
C LYS A 49 -0.33 -4.64 -7.76
N MET A 50 -1.63 -4.79 -7.70
CA MET A 50 -2.31 -5.60 -6.71
C MET A 50 -2.85 -6.85 -7.40
N ASP A 51 -2.36 -8.02 -7.00
CA ASP A 51 -2.92 -9.30 -7.40
C ASP A 51 -3.75 -9.84 -6.23
N VAL A 52 -5.01 -10.19 -6.50
CA VAL A 52 -5.96 -10.70 -5.50
C VAL A 52 -6.47 -12.05 -5.96
N ILE A 53 -6.38 -13.03 -5.09
CA ILE A 53 -6.77 -14.43 -5.37
C ILE A 53 -7.85 -14.88 -4.38
N ALA A 54 -8.95 -15.40 -4.89
CA ALA A 54 -9.91 -16.15 -4.10
C ALA A 54 -9.30 -17.50 -3.72
N MET A 55 -9.21 -17.80 -2.43
CA MET A 55 -8.57 -19.06 -2.01
C MET A 55 -9.42 -20.31 -2.26
N GLU A 56 -10.71 -20.12 -2.52
CA GLU A 56 -11.68 -21.17 -2.83
C GLU A 56 -12.37 -20.88 -4.18
N GLU A 57 -11.57 -20.91 -5.26
CA GLU A 57 -12.02 -20.54 -6.61
C GLU A 57 -13.22 -21.36 -7.14
N SER A 58 -13.48 -22.52 -6.60
CA SER A 58 -14.67 -23.35 -6.91
C SER A 58 -15.95 -22.79 -6.31
N LEU A 59 -15.86 -21.91 -5.30
CA LEU A 59 -17.01 -21.38 -4.56
C LEU A 59 -17.29 -19.90 -4.90
N TYR A 60 -16.25 -19.15 -5.19
CA TYR A 60 -16.34 -17.73 -5.59
C TYR A 60 -15.07 -17.29 -6.33
N SER A 61 -15.16 -16.20 -7.06
CA SER A 61 -14.05 -15.62 -7.82
C SER A 61 -13.90 -14.12 -7.54
N VAL A 62 -12.71 -13.59 -7.81
CA VAL A 62 -12.45 -12.16 -7.84
C VAL A 62 -12.86 -11.63 -9.22
N GLU A 63 -13.87 -10.79 -9.29
CA GLU A 63 -14.34 -10.15 -10.53
C GLU A 63 -13.52 -8.92 -10.87
N SER A 64 -13.17 -8.13 -9.85
CA SER A 64 -12.28 -6.98 -9.96
C SER A 64 -11.61 -6.64 -8.64
N ALA A 65 -10.43 -6.02 -8.73
CA ALA A 65 -9.72 -5.47 -7.59
C ALA A 65 -8.98 -4.19 -8.01
N ALA A 66 -9.16 -3.10 -7.28
CA ALA A 66 -8.53 -1.83 -7.59
C ALA A 66 -8.34 -0.97 -6.34
N PHE A 67 -7.26 -0.22 -6.30
CA PHE A 67 -7.11 0.85 -5.31
C PHE A 67 -8.12 1.96 -5.61
N ILE A 68 -8.86 2.41 -4.59
CA ILE A 68 -9.83 3.51 -4.69
C ILE A 68 -9.27 4.79 -4.10
N GLN A 69 -8.31 4.70 -3.18
CA GLN A 69 -7.66 5.85 -2.57
C GLN A 69 -6.19 5.53 -2.31
N TYR A 70 -5.37 5.67 -3.34
CA TYR A 70 -3.93 5.47 -3.21
C TYR A 70 -3.18 6.79 -2.97
N VAL A 71 -3.59 7.87 -3.62
CA VAL A 71 -2.97 9.19 -3.50
C VAL A 71 -3.88 10.12 -2.68
N ASP A 72 -3.30 10.77 -1.69
CA ASP A 72 -3.97 11.82 -0.91
C ASP A 72 -4.25 13.04 -1.82
N PRO A 73 -5.52 13.43 -2.01
CA PRO A 73 -5.89 14.50 -2.93
C PRO A 73 -5.42 15.89 -2.49
N TYR A 74 -5.06 16.08 -1.22
CA TYR A 74 -4.61 17.37 -0.68
C TYR A 74 -3.09 17.53 -0.78
N THR A 75 -2.35 16.46 -0.57
CA THR A 75 -0.88 16.50 -0.57
C THR A 75 -0.27 16.01 -1.88
N ASN A 76 -1.06 15.37 -2.74
CA ASN A 76 -0.64 14.67 -3.95
C ASN A 76 0.49 13.66 -3.69
N ARG A 77 0.45 13.03 -2.50
CA ARG A 77 1.40 11.99 -2.09
C ARG A 77 0.66 10.68 -1.90
N PRO A 78 1.35 9.54 -2.03
CA PRO A 78 0.77 8.24 -1.70
C PRO A 78 0.19 8.25 -0.29
N ASN A 79 -1.03 7.75 -0.16
CA ASN A 79 -1.67 7.61 1.13
C ASN A 79 -0.89 6.54 1.93
N ARG A 80 -0.62 6.85 3.19
CA ARG A 80 0.04 5.88 4.08
C ARG A 80 -0.80 4.62 4.30
N TYR A 81 -2.10 4.79 4.22
CA TYR A 81 -3.11 3.73 4.39
C TYR A 81 -4.03 3.72 3.16
N PRO A 82 -3.54 3.23 2.01
CA PRO A 82 -4.38 3.18 0.82
C PRO A 82 -5.49 2.16 0.98
N THR A 83 -6.64 2.46 0.40
CA THR A 83 -7.79 1.56 0.39
C THR A 83 -8.02 0.96 -0.98
N ALA A 84 -8.52 -0.26 -1.02
CA ALA A 84 -8.89 -0.94 -2.24
C ALA A 84 -10.28 -1.56 -2.14
N GLU A 85 -10.97 -1.62 -3.26
CA GLU A 85 -12.21 -2.39 -3.43
C GLU A 85 -11.94 -3.67 -4.20
N ILE A 86 -12.48 -4.76 -3.68
CA ILE A 86 -12.45 -6.08 -4.28
C ILE A 86 -13.89 -6.52 -4.50
N VAL A 87 -14.26 -6.79 -5.75
CA VAL A 87 -15.57 -7.33 -6.08
C VAL A 87 -15.46 -8.83 -6.23
N LEU A 88 -16.21 -9.54 -5.40
CA LEU A 88 -16.28 -10.99 -5.37
C LEU A 88 -17.63 -11.43 -5.96
N LYS A 89 -17.59 -12.53 -6.72
CA LYS A 89 -18.76 -13.15 -7.32
C LYS A 89 -18.85 -14.59 -6.88
N PRO A 90 -20.00 -15.06 -6.32
CA PRO A 90 -20.17 -16.45 -5.95
C PRO A 90 -20.30 -17.31 -7.21
N ALA A 91 -19.86 -18.55 -7.13
CA ALA A 91 -20.13 -19.55 -8.17
C ALA A 91 -21.63 -19.91 -8.21
N ASP A 92 -22.05 -20.51 -9.31
CA ASP A 92 -23.43 -20.94 -9.48
C ASP A 92 -23.88 -21.87 -8.36
N GLY A 93 -25.03 -21.57 -7.78
CA GLY A 93 -25.58 -22.31 -6.65
C GLY A 93 -25.07 -21.86 -5.27
N TYR A 94 -24.30 -20.78 -5.21
CA TYR A 94 -23.79 -20.21 -3.95
C TYR A 94 -24.23 -18.75 -3.75
N THR A 95 -24.22 -18.31 -2.49
CA THR A 95 -24.47 -16.92 -2.09
C THR A 95 -23.58 -16.57 -0.90
N PHE A 96 -23.22 -15.30 -0.77
CA PHE A 96 -22.51 -14.77 0.40
C PHE A 96 -23.45 -14.66 1.60
N LYS A 97 -23.07 -15.26 2.72
CA LYS A 97 -23.85 -15.28 3.96
C LYS A 97 -23.85 -13.94 4.65
N SER A 98 -22.71 -13.31 4.76
CA SER A 98 -22.51 -12.13 5.58
C SER A 98 -21.64 -11.07 4.87
N SER A 99 -21.60 -9.90 5.47
CA SER A 99 -20.64 -8.83 5.14
C SER A 99 -19.92 -8.31 6.40
N SER A 100 -19.98 -9.05 7.53
CA SER A 100 -19.26 -8.67 8.75
C SER A 100 -17.80 -9.02 8.67
N GLU A 101 -16.96 -8.31 9.42
CA GLU A 101 -15.51 -8.54 9.48
C GLU A 101 -15.14 -10.01 9.74
N SER A 102 -15.79 -10.63 10.72
CA SER A 102 -15.55 -12.04 11.09
C SER A 102 -15.86 -13.08 10.00
N TYR A 103 -16.43 -12.62 8.89
CA TYR A 103 -16.73 -13.46 7.73
C TYR A 103 -15.54 -13.56 6.77
N PHE A 104 -14.51 -12.72 6.92
CA PHE A 104 -13.39 -12.63 6.00
C PHE A 104 -12.09 -13.10 6.65
N ASN A 105 -11.35 -13.92 5.92
CA ASN A 105 -9.97 -14.28 6.22
C ASN A 105 -9.08 -13.61 5.17
N LEU A 106 -8.33 -12.57 5.57
CA LEU A 106 -7.47 -11.79 4.68
C LEU A 106 -6.02 -12.20 4.89
N PHE A 107 -5.31 -12.50 3.82
CA PHE A 107 -3.95 -13.00 3.85
C PHE A 107 -3.03 -12.19 2.96
N GLY A 108 -1.83 -11.87 3.43
CA GLY A 108 -0.80 -11.18 2.67
C GLY A 108 -1.03 -9.68 2.49
N GLY A 109 -0.02 -8.98 2.01
CA GLY A 109 -0.07 -7.56 1.69
C GLY A 109 -0.33 -6.60 2.86
N GLY A 110 -0.52 -7.09 4.09
CA GLY A 110 -0.92 -6.24 5.22
C GLY A 110 -2.34 -5.68 5.08
N ALA A 111 -3.23 -6.42 4.38
CA ALA A 111 -4.61 -6.02 4.17
C ALA A 111 -5.45 -6.19 5.43
N GLU A 112 -6.15 -5.15 5.84
CA GLU A 112 -7.10 -5.14 6.95
C GLU A 112 -8.52 -4.85 6.47
N TYR A 113 -9.50 -5.48 7.10
CA TYR A 113 -10.90 -5.25 6.78
C TYR A 113 -11.33 -3.84 7.16
N LEU A 114 -11.94 -3.13 6.21
CA LEU A 114 -12.55 -1.83 6.47
C LEU A 114 -14.07 -1.90 6.41
N SER A 115 -14.62 -2.49 5.37
CA SER A 115 -16.06 -2.70 5.19
C SER A 115 -16.37 -3.75 4.13
N ALA A 116 -17.60 -4.27 4.13
CA ALA A 116 -18.09 -5.06 3.02
C ALA A 116 -19.58 -4.81 2.78
N ARG A 117 -20.01 -4.94 1.52
CA ARG A 117 -21.38 -4.74 1.10
C ARG A 117 -21.79 -5.78 0.06
N LYS A 118 -22.91 -6.42 0.27
CA LYS A 118 -23.56 -7.27 -0.75
C LYS A 118 -24.41 -6.41 -1.70
N SER A 119 -24.45 -6.77 -2.98
CA SER A 119 -25.46 -6.24 -3.90
C SER A 119 -26.88 -6.57 -3.43
N GLY A 120 -27.87 -5.80 -3.88
CA GLY A 120 -29.25 -6.01 -3.48
C GLY A 120 -29.81 -7.39 -3.84
N ASP A 121 -29.32 -7.99 -4.90
CA ASP A 121 -29.63 -9.34 -5.36
C ASP A 121 -28.69 -10.41 -4.81
N SER A 122 -27.69 -10.02 -4.01
CA SER A 122 -26.64 -10.88 -3.47
C SER A 122 -25.77 -11.59 -4.53
N SER A 123 -25.78 -11.09 -5.77
CA SER A 123 -24.98 -11.62 -6.87
C SER A 123 -23.49 -11.23 -6.78
N THR A 124 -23.17 -10.22 -5.99
CA THR A 124 -21.79 -9.78 -5.74
C THR A 124 -21.61 -9.33 -4.30
N LEU A 125 -20.36 -9.37 -3.85
CA LEU A 125 -19.91 -8.81 -2.58
C LEU A 125 -18.74 -7.87 -2.85
N THR A 126 -18.90 -6.60 -2.49
CA THR A 126 -17.79 -5.64 -2.53
C THR A 126 -17.15 -5.60 -1.15
N LEU A 127 -15.88 -5.99 -1.09
CA LEU A 127 -15.03 -5.93 0.09
C LEU A 127 -14.11 -4.71 -0.05
N THR A 128 -14.07 -3.86 0.96
CA THR A 128 -13.13 -2.74 1.05
C THR A 128 -12.09 -3.08 2.12
N VAL A 129 -10.83 -2.99 1.74
CA VAL A 129 -9.69 -3.21 2.63
C VAL A 129 -8.82 -1.98 2.71
N GLU A 130 -8.10 -1.84 3.81
CA GLU A 130 -7.04 -0.87 4.01
C GLU A 130 -5.70 -1.63 4.10
N PHE A 131 -4.63 -1.02 3.58
CA PHE A 131 -3.29 -1.61 3.66
C PHE A 131 -2.42 -0.79 4.60
N GLU A 132 -1.83 -1.44 5.59
CA GLU A 132 -0.87 -0.77 6.48
C GLU A 132 0.49 -0.54 5.79
N ASN A 133 1.06 0.62 6.08
CA ASN A 133 2.45 0.97 5.73
C ASN A 133 2.82 0.91 4.23
N MET A 134 1.87 1.09 3.34
CA MET A 134 2.14 1.30 1.92
C MET A 134 2.54 2.75 1.58
N GLY A 135 2.71 3.59 2.58
CA GLY A 135 3.27 4.93 2.40
C GLY A 135 4.69 4.83 1.85
N PRO A 136 5.21 5.91 1.26
CA PRO A 136 6.55 5.92 0.71
C PRO A 136 7.51 5.36 1.75
N THR A 137 8.28 4.35 1.36
CA THR A 137 9.41 3.87 2.13
C THR A 137 10.16 5.11 2.58
N SER A 138 10.34 5.29 3.89
CA SER A 138 11.02 6.48 4.40
C SER A 138 12.39 6.50 3.73
N ILE A 139 12.54 7.39 2.74
CA ILE A 139 13.79 7.53 2.05
C ILE A 139 14.81 7.87 3.11
N GLY A 140 15.89 7.13 3.12
CA GLY A 140 16.97 7.32 4.06
C GLY A 140 17.43 8.79 4.07
N ARG A 141 18.07 9.21 5.12
CA ARG A 141 18.76 10.51 5.13
C ARG A 141 20.15 10.35 4.56
N PRO A 142 20.74 11.40 3.96
CA PRO A 142 22.16 11.38 3.64
C PRO A 142 22.99 10.96 4.86
N ALA A 143 23.89 9.99 4.66
CA ALA A 143 24.75 9.49 5.74
C ALA A 143 25.77 10.54 6.20
N SER A 144 26.13 11.48 5.32
CA SER A 144 26.97 12.63 5.65
C SER A 144 26.45 13.88 4.96
N VAL A 145 26.60 15.01 5.63
CA VAL A 145 26.36 16.36 5.08
C VAL A 145 27.53 17.22 5.52
N SER A 146 28.16 17.92 4.59
CA SER A 146 29.27 18.84 4.85
C SER A 146 28.99 20.20 4.23
N LEU A 147 29.55 21.23 4.84
CA LEU A 147 29.59 22.60 4.32
C LEU A 147 31.03 23.10 4.45
N ASP A 148 31.63 23.47 3.35
CA ASP A 148 33.00 24.01 3.34
C ASP A 148 33.03 25.54 3.49
N GLU A 149 34.24 26.08 3.63
CA GLU A 149 34.47 27.53 3.80
C GLU A 149 34.08 28.34 2.57
N SER A 150 34.00 27.71 1.39
CA SER A 150 33.56 28.36 0.14
C SER A 150 32.03 28.48 0.05
N GLY A 151 31.31 27.87 0.99
CA GLY A 151 29.86 27.80 0.98
C GLY A 151 29.30 26.67 0.11
N LEU A 152 30.15 25.70 -0.27
CA LEU A 152 29.67 24.51 -0.96
C LEU A 152 29.17 23.48 0.05
N ALA A 153 27.88 23.20 0.03
CA ALA A 153 27.25 22.09 0.73
C ALA A 153 27.33 20.83 -0.12
N SER A 154 27.67 19.70 0.48
CA SER A 154 27.75 18.40 -0.19
C SER A 154 27.21 17.31 0.74
N TRP A 155 26.61 16.27 0.17
CA TRP A 155 26.06 15.14 0.93
C TRP A 155 26.16 13.83 0.17
N THR A 156 26.09 12.72 0.94
CA THR A 156 26.05 11.39 0.33
C THR A 156 24.72 11.17 -0.40
N PRO A 157 24.74 10.57 -1.61
CA PRO A 157 23.52 10.23 -2.30
C PRO A 157 22.70 9.22 -1.48
N VAL A 158 21.38 9.35 -1.58
CA VAL A 158 20.42 8.40 -1.01
C VAL A 158 19.76 7.67 -2.18
N GLY A 159 19.74 6.34 -2.12
CA GLY A 159 19.02 5.53 -3.11
C GLY A 159 17.54 5.96 -3.12
N ASP A 160 16.94 5.96 -4.29
CA ASP A 160 15.52 6.32 -4.51
C ASP A 160 15.15 7.79 -4.21
N ALA A 161 16.12 8.65 -3.90
CA ALA A 161 15.88 10.08 -3.80
C ALA A 161 15.89 10.73 -5.20
N SER A 162 14.80 11.39 -5.55
CA SER A 162 14.71 12.19 -6.77
C SER A 162 15.28 13.59 -6.59
N SER A 163 15.22 14.10 -5.37
CA SER A 163 15.68 15.44 -5.04
C SER A 163 15.98 15.55 -3.54
N TYR A 164 16.52 16.69 -3.15
CA TYR A 164 16.86 16.98 -1.76
C TYR A 164 16.33 18.38 -1.39
N GLU A 165 15.56 18.46 -0.30
CA GLU A 165 15.24 19.74 0.33
C GLU A 165 16.43 20.15 1.21
N VAL A 166 17.05 21.25 0.89
CA VAL A 166 18.13 21.87 1.68
C VAL A 166 17.57 23.02 2.47
N THR A 167 17.63 22.93 3.79
CA THR A 167 17.21 23.96 4.73
C THR A 167 18.46 24.64 5.29
N ILE A 168 18.58 25.96 5.06
CA ILE A 168 19.69 26.79 5.52
C ILE A 168 19.24 27.58 6.73
N MET A 169 19.90 27.41 7.86
CA MET A 169 19.59 28.03 9.13
C MET A 169 20.73 28.94 9.57
N ARG A 170 20.43 30.17 9.93
CA ARG A 170 21.42 31.12 10.45
C ARG A 170 21.46 31.05 11.98
N ASN A 171 22.68 30.97 12.57
CA ASN A 171 22.92 30.89 14.02
C ASN A 171 22.13 29.75 14.70
N GLY A 172 21.95 28.63 13.99
CA GLY A 172 21.24 27.47 14.49
C GLY A 172 19.73 27.68 14.72
N LYS A 173 19.19 28.85 14.33
CA LYS A 173 17.77 29.16 14.57
C LYS A 173 16.93 28.82 13.35
N ALA A 174 15.87 28.04 13.58
CA ALA A 174 14.88 27.67 12.57
C ALA A 174 13.86 28.80 12.25
N ASN A 175 14.03 29.98 12.85
CA ASN A 175 13.15 31.13 12.59
C ASN A 175 13.46 31.70 11.22
N ASN A 176 12.56 31.46 10.27
CA ASN A 176 12.66 31.91 8.90
C ASN A 176 13.85 31.28 8.11
N PRO A 177 13.95 29.93 8.03
CA PRO A 177 15.01 29.28 7.28
C PRO A 177 14.81 29.50 5.78
N THR A 178 15.91 29.59 5.04
CA THR A 178 15.87 29.52 3.58
C THR A 178 15.78 28.06 3.17
N LYS A 179 14.78 27.70 2.36
CA LYS A 179 14.61 26.35 1.82
C LYS A 179 14.75 26.37 0.31
N THR A 180 15.41 25.36 -0.22
CA THR A 180 15.53 25.14 -1.67
C THR A 180 15.56 23.66 -1.97
N THR A 181 15.14 23.26 -3.17
CA THR A 181 15.15 21.88 -3.63
C THR A 181 16.14 21.74 -4.78
N VAL A 182 16.96 20.70 -4.73
CA VAL A 182 17.95 20.37 -5.76
C VAL A 182 17.91 18.87 -6.09
N THR A 183 18.25 18.51 -7.32
CA THR A 183 18.30 17.11 -7.76
C THR A 183 19.72 16.49 -7.59
N GLY A 184 20.74 17.32 -7.44
CA GLY A 184 22.11 16.86 -7.21
C GLY A 184 22.44 16.66 -5.73
N THR A 185 23.65 16.20 -5.46
CA THR A 185 24.16 15.96 -4.10
C THR A 185 25.05 17.10 -3.58
N SER A 186 24.97 18.27 -4.20
CA SER A 186 25.68 19.48 -3.77
C SER A 186 24.91 20.75 -4.10
N LEU A 187 25.16 21.80 -3.33
CA LEU A 187 24.58 23.12 -3.51
C LEU A 187 25.53 24.20 -3.03
N ASN A 188 25.83 25.18 -3.87
CA ASN A 188 26.56 26.37 -3.40
C ASN A 188 25.54 27.32 -2.75
N ILE A 189 25.64 27.45 -1.42
CA ILE A 189 24.71 28.30 -0.64
C ILE A 189 25.18 29.76 -0.58
N GLY A 190 26.35 30.10 -1.09
CA GLY A 190 26.92 31.45 -1.01
C GLY A 190 26.01 32.52 -1.61
N SER A 191 25.33 32.23 -2.71
CA SER A 191 24.35 33.12 -3.34
C SER A 191 23.02 33.29 -2.54
N LEU A 192 22.74 32.34 -1.63
CA LEU A 192 21.53 32.33 -0.80
C LEU A 192 21.77 32.98 0.57
N ILE A 193 23.04 33.26 0.91
CA ILE A 193 23.45 33.89 2.15
C ILE A 193 23.51 35.41 1.93
N THR A 194 22.60 36.14 2.56
CA THR A 194 22.51 37.61 2.43
C THR A 194 23.04 38.38 3.65
N ARG A 195 23.43 37.68 4.71
CA ARG A 195 23.85 38.30 5.99
C ARG A 195 25.04 37.53 6.58
N THR A 196 25.92 38.20 7.29
CA THR A 196 27.00 37.57 8.07
C THR A 196 26.44 36.77 9.25
N GLY A 197 27.07 35.65 9.60
CA GLY A 197 26.71 34.78 10.72
C GLY A 197 27.15 33.36 10.50
N ASP A 198 26.93 32.52 11.49
CA ASP A 198 27.18 31.08 11.40
C ASP A 198 25.99 30.42 10.73
N TYR A 199 26.25 29.52 9.78
CA TYR A 199 25.21 28.82 9.04
C TYR A 199 25.29 27.32 9.27
N ASN A 200 24.13 26.72 9.48
CA ASN A 200 23.96 25.27 9.51
C ASN A 200 23.03 24.88 8.36
N ILE A 201 23.29 23.71 7.81
CA ILE A 201 22.43 23.14 6.77
C ILE A 201 21.81 21.83 7.26
N ARG A 202 20.58 21.59 6.83
CA ARG A 202 19.89 20.31 6.96
C ARG A 202 19.47 19.87 5.58
N VAL A 203 19.73 18.61 5.26
CA VAL A 203 19.36 18.02 3.98
C VAL A 203 18.39 16.87 4.25
N CYS A 204 17.25 16.91 3.58
CA CYS A 204 16.26 15.86 3.60
C CYS A 204 16.07 15.35 2.16
N SER A 205 16.24 14.05 1.95
CA SER A 205 15.90 13.40 0.69
C SER A 205 14.40 13.47 0.45
N GLN A 206 14.03 13.64 -0.80
CA GLN A 206 12.65 13.68 -1.28
C GLN A 206 12.46 12.50 -2.25
N PRO A 207 11.39 11.73 -2.10
CA PRO A 207 11.04 10.71 -3.06
C PRO A 207 10.67 11.31 -4.44
N LEU A 208 10.61 10.44 -5.44
CA LEU A 208 10.05 10.78 -6.76
C LEU A 208 8.59 11.18 -6.65
#